data_776a9b964160c208f2d6667ceda3c1dc
#
_entry.id   776a9b964160c208f2d6667ceda3c1dc
#
_cell.length_a   1.000
_cell.length_b   1.000
_cell.length_c   1.000
_cell.angle_alpha   90.00
_cell.angle_beta   90.00
_cell.angle_gamma   90.00
#
_symmetry.space_group_name_H-M   'P 1'
#
loop_
_entity.id
_entity.type
_entity.pdbx_description
1 polymer ?
#
loop_
_entity_poly.entity_id
_entity_poly.type
_entity_poly.pdbx_seq_one_letter_code
_entity_poly.pdbx_strand_id
1 'polypeptide(L)'
;MRRFAALLLLLTTFGAFAKEPEPAATPWYVHYERGLDFIRDGNGKEARAELEAAQKLLTESGLQLPTRPSRYIDYLPDLYLAIACHMSGDRDAARMHLKKAEVDGVAAKSETGAALLVAYQLLINEATPTPRYEAVDTSRETLPDKEFESLQAQVLAESDMRPGAKFADAPWYVHYELGLELEKKGDHARAIAAFVEALHRKPNPARHVRTYGMWLIDYYPYFHIAKNQAALENWAAAADAITISERLQEIPDNVPEAIELERMRFRVTRQLK
;
A
#
# COMPACT_ATOMS: atom_id res chain seq x y z
N MET A 1 -89.35 -30.43 6.61
CA MET A 1 -88.05 -30.19 7.27
C MET A 1 -86.96 -30.78 6.38
N ARG A 2 -86.33 -29.95 5.52
CA ARG A 2 -85.24 -30.38 4.66
C ARG A 2 -83.99 -29.56 5.02
N ARG A 3 -82.97 -30.20 5.57
CA ARG A 3 -81.64 -29.57 5.88
C ARG A 3 -80.80 -29.57 4.64
N PHE A 4 -80.44 -28.39 4.15
CA PHE A 4 -79.42 -28.23 3.15
C PHE A 4 -78.05 -28.09 3.85
N ALA A 5 -77.13 -28.99 3.55
CA ALA A 5 -75.75 -28.90 3.93
C ALA A 5 -74.99 -28.23 2.82
N ALA A 6 -74.44 -27.07 3.11
CA ALA A 6 -73.54 -26.36 2.19
C ALA A 6 -72.14 -26.88 2.35
N LEU A 7 -71.57 -27.46 1.28
CA LEU A 7 -70.19 -27.95 1.20
C LEU A 7 -69.30 -26.78 0.79
N LEU A 8 -68.46 -26.30 1.71
CA LEU A 8 -67.50 -25.24 1.46
C LEU A 8 -66.21 -25.85 0.87
N LEU A 9 -65.98 -25.64 -0.42
CA LEU A 9 -64.77 -26.08 -1.11
C LEU A 9 -63.65 -25.02 -0.88
N LEU A 10 -62.67 -25.31 0.00
CA LEU A 10 -61.48 -24.51 0.18
C LEU A 10 -60.50 -24.84 -0.96
N LEU A 11 -60.42 -23.93 -1.93
CA LEU A 11 -59.36 -23.92 -2.92
C LEU A 11 -58.08 -23.33 -2.31
N THR A 12 -57.15 -24.20 -1.87
CA THR A 12 -55.81 -23.79 -1.50
C THR A 12 -55.00 -23.60 -2.79
N THR A 13 -54.87 -22.34 -3.26
CA THR A 13 -53.92 -22.00 -4.28
C THR A 13 -52.53 -22.02 -3.68
N PHE A 14 -51.78 -23.07 -3.97
CA PHE A 14 -50.31 -23.09 -3.77
C PHE A 14 -49.70 -22.07 -4.71
N GLY A 15 -49.45 -20.85 -4.19
CA GLY A 15 -48.60 -19.88 -4.85
C GLY A 15 -47.18 -20.44 -4.94
N ALA A 16 -46.77 -20.84 -6.12
CA ALA A 16 -45.37 -21.10 -6.39
C ALA A 16 -44.61 -19.78 -6.15
N PHE A 17 -43.93 -19.64 -5.04
CA PHE A 17 -42.95 -18.61 -4.82
C PHE A 17 -41.88 -18.82 -5.88
N ALA A 18 -41.91 -17.98 -6.94
CA ALA A 18 -40.81 -17.88 -7.87
C ALA A 18 -39.58 -17.47 -7.03
N LYS A 19 -38.60 -18.39 -6.93
CA LYS A 19 -37.30 -18.11 -6.30
C LYS A 19 -36.74 -16.86 -6.98
N GLU A 20 -36.57 -15.77 -6.23
CA GLU A 20 -35.89 -14.58 -6.76
C GLU A 20 -34.57 -15.03 -7.38
N PRO A 21 -34.21 -14.52 -8.59
CA PRO A 21 -32.96 -14.88 -9.20
C PRO A 21 -31.84 -14.49 -8.23
N GLU A 22 -31.01 -15.46 -7.87
CA GLU A 22 -29.83 -15.20 -7.06
C GLU A 22 -29.03 -14.05 -7.71
N PRO A 23 -28.57 -13.04 -6.95
CA PRO A 23 -27.82 -11.96 -7.51
C PRO A 23 -26.63 -12.56 -8.28
N ALA A 24 -26.46 -12.15 -9.52
CA ALA A 24 -25.41 -12.65 -10.39
C ALA A 24 -24.06 -12.53 -9.65
N ALA A 25 -23.33 -13.64 -9.55
CA ALA A 25 -22.06 -13.69 -8.84
C ALA A 25 -21.12 -12.59 -9.37
N THR A 26 -20.50 -11.84 -8.47
CA THR A 26 -19.57 -10.76 -8.82
C THR A 26 -18.44 -11.35 -9.66
N PRO A 27 -18.16 -10.82 -10.87
CA PRO A 27 -17.09 -11.34 -11.72
C PRO A 27 -15.71 -11.17 -11.09
N TRP A 28 -14.75 -12.07 -11.43
CA TRP A 28 -13.39 -12.05 -10.92
C TRP A 28 -12.68 -10.70 -11.08
N TYR A 29 -12.87 -10.02 -12.18
CA TYR A 29 -12.22 -8.74 -12.47
C TYR A 29 -12.72 -7.60 -11.58
N VAL A 30 -13.94 -7.67 -11.07
CA VAL A 30 -14.48 -6.68 -10.12
C VAL A 30 -13.79 -6.81 -8.78
N HIS A 31 -13.60 -8.04 -8.29
CA HIS A 31 -12.82 -8.31 -7.10
C HIS A 31 -11.36 -7.88 -7.28
N TYR A 32 -10.77 -8.19 -8.41
CA TYR A 32 -9.40 -7.83 -8.71
C TYR A 32 -9.20 -6.30 -8.73
N GLU A 33 -10.05 -5.56 -9.44
CA GLU A 33 -10.00 -4.08 -9.48
C GLU A 33 -10.14 -3.47 -8.08
N ARG A 34 -11.08 -3.97 -7.25
CA ARG A 34 -11.22 -3.54 -5.85
C ARG A 34 -9.97 -3.83 -5.04
N GLY A 35 -9.37 -5.00 -5.22
CA GLY A 35 -8.12 -5.35 -4.57
C GLY A 35 -7.00 -4.38 -4.92
N LEU A 36 -6.88 -3.99 -6.19
CA LEU A 36 -5.91 -2.97 -6.63
C LEU A 36 -6.23 -1.59 -6.05
N ASP A 37 -7.50 -1.23 -5.94
CA ASP A 37 -7.91 0.04 -5.31
C ASP A 37 -7.51 0.04 -3.82
N PHE A 38 -7.76 -1.05 -3.08
CA PHE A 38 -7.34 -1.18 -1.68
C PHE A 38 -5.82 -1.16 -1.51
N ILE A 39 -5.04 -1.73 -2.44
CA ILE A 39 -3.57 -1.58 -2.43
C ILE A 39 -3.19 -0.11 -2.56
N ARG A 40 -3.82 0.61 -3.49
CA ARG A 40 -3.57 2.04 -3.73
C ARG A 40 -3.90 2.89 -2.51
N ASP A 41 -4.95 2.51 -1.78
CA ASP A 41 -5.40 3.18 -0.57
C ASP A 41 -4.64 2.76 0.70
N GLY A 42 -3.68 1.83 0.58
CA GLY A 42 -2.89 1.35 1.72
C GLY A 42 -3.55 0.26 2.58
N ASN A 43 -4.70 -0.27 2.17
CA ASN A 43 -5.53 -1.22 2.92
C ASN A 43 -5.19 -2.67 2.56
N GLY A 44 -4.04 -3.16 3.06
CA GLY A 44 -3.52 -4.48 2.69
C GLY A 44 -4.42 -5.68 3.05
N LYS A 45 -5.15 -5.62 4.15
CA LYS A 45 -6.04 -6.72 4.58
C LYS A 45 -7.25 -6.85 3.66
N GLU A 46 -7.89 -5.74 3.35
CA GLU A 46 -9.04 -5.66 2.45
C GLU A 46 -8.62 -6.02 1.02
N ALA A 47 -7.45 -5.52 0.59
CA ALA A 47 -6.85 -5.88 -0.69
C ALA A 47 -6.67 -7.39 -0.82
N ARG A 48 -6.10 -8.04 0.20
CA ARG A 48 -5.90 -9.49 0.24
C ARG A 48 -7.22 -10.24 0.08
N ALA A 49 -8.24 -9.87 0.84
CA ALA A 49 -9.54 -10.52 0.79
C ALA A 49 -10.18 -10.47 -0.60
N GLU A 50 -10.14 -9.32 -1.25
CA GLU A 50 -10.67 -9.13 -2.61
C GLU A 50 -9.83 -9.87 -3.66
N LEU A 51 -8.50 -9.84 -3.57
CA LEU A 51 -7.62 -10.56 -4.48
C LEU A 51 -7.74 -12.08 -4.35
N GLU A 52 -7.90 -12.60 -3.13
CA GLU A 52 -8.19 -14.03 -2.90
C GLU A 52 -9.56 -14.43 -3.47
N ALA A 53 -10.57 -13.55 -3.39
CA ALA A 53 -11.87 -13.77 -4.01
C ALA A 53 -11.76 -13.81 -5.54
N ALA A 54 -10.98 -12.90 -6.14
CA ALA A 54 -10.70 -12.93 -7.58
C ALA A 54 -9.98 -14.22 -8.00
N GLN A 55 -8.96 -14.66 -7.24
CA GLN A 55 -8.17 -15.85 -7.54
C GLN A 55 -8.97 -17.16 -7.43
N LYS A 56 -9.98 -17.21 -6.55
CA LYS A 56 -10.93 -18.34 -6.48
C LYS A 56 -11.79 -18.49 -7.74
N LEU A 57 -12.08 -17.38 -8.42
CA LEU A 57 -12.90 -17.35 -9.63
C LEU A 57 -12.06 -17.53 -10.89
N LEU A 58 -10.83 -17.04 -10.89
CA LEU A 58 -9.85 -17.20 -11.98
C LEU A 58 -8.47 -17.44 -11.38
N THR A 59 -7.96 -18.66 -11.50
CA THR A 59 -6.70 -19.07 -10.86
C THR A 59 -5.47 -18.67 -11.68
N GLU A 60 -5.58 -18.70 -13.00
CA GLU A 60 -4.45 -18.49 -13.91
C GLU A 60 -4.21 -17.01 -14.18
N SER A 61 -2.95 -16.59 -14.08
CA SER A 61 -2.51 -15.26 -14.49
C SER A 61 -2.57 -15.08 -16.00
N GLY A 62 -2.73 -13.85 -16.47
CA GLY A 62 -2.74 -13.56 -17.89
C GLY A 62 -2.63 -12.08 -18.20
N LEU A 63 -2.06 -11.78 -19.37
CA LEU A 63 -1.97 -10.42 -19.89
C LEU A 63 -3.15 -10.14 -20.82
N GLN A 64 -3.60 -8.89 -20.82
CA GLN A 64 -4.65 -8.40 -21.70
C GLN A 64 -5.92 -9.26 -21.65
N LEU A 65 -6.33 -9.69 -20.44
CA LEU A 65 -7.57 -10.45 -20.29
C LEU A 65 -8.78 -9.53 -20.45
N PRO A 66 -9.79 -9.95 -21.24
CA PRO A 66 -10.99 -9.15 -21.44
C PRO A 66 -11.85 -9.12 -20.16
N THR A 67 -12.29 -7.95 -19.74
CA THR A 67 -13.19 -7.76 -18.60
C THR A 67 -14.57 -7.27 -19.01
N ARG A 68 -14.60 -6.29 -19.91
CA ARG A 68 -15.81 -5.66 -20.47
C ARG A 68 -15.59 -5.41 -21.95
N PRO A 69 -16.62 -5.08 -22.72
CA PRO A 69 -16.43 -4.66 -24.11
C PRO A 69 -15.33 -3.60 -24.21
N SER A 70 -14.32 -3.86 -25.01
CA SER A 70 -13.16 -2.99 -25.27
C SER A 70 -12.27 -2.65 -24.04
N ARG A 71 -12.36 -3.42 -22.96
CA ARG A 71 -11.49 -3.25 -21.78
C ARG A 71 -10.73 -4.52 -21.47
N TYR A 72 -9.42 -4.40 -21.40
CA TYR A 72 -8.48 -5.48 -21.10
C TYR A 72 -7.64 -5.08 -19.88
N ILE A 73 -7.25 -6.07 -19.08
CA ILE A 73 -6.36 -5.85 -17.92
C ILE A 73 -5.31 -6.96 -17.86
N ASP A 74 -4.17 -6.64 -17.27
CA ASP A 74 -3.18 -7.62 -16.89
C ASP A 74 -3.59 -8.20 -15.52
N TYR A 75 -3.86 -9.50 -15.50
CA TYR A 75 -4.28 -10.21 -14.29
C TYR A 75 -3.10 -10.93 -13.68
N LEU A 76 -2.55 -10.39 -12.59
CA LEU A 76 -1.34 -10.84 -11.92
C LEU A 76 -1.64 -11.11 -10.43
N PRO A 77 -2.54 -12.08 -10.11
CA PRO A 77 -3.08 -12.23 -8.76
C PRO A 77 -2.02 -12.52 -7.71
N ASP A 78 -1.07 -13.42 -7.97
CA ASP A 78 -0.04 -13.76 -7.00
C ASP A 78 0.94 -12.60 -6.75
N LEU A 79 1.25 -11.78 -7.75
CA LEU A 79 2.06 -10.57 -7.53
C LEU A 79 1.35 -9.59 -6.59
N TYR A 80 0.09 -9.28 -6.85
CA TYR A 80 -0.66 -8.35 -6.01
C TYR A 80 -1.04 -8.93 -4.65
N LEU A 81 -1.22 -10.25 -4.53
CA LEU A 81 -1.34 -10.92 -3.23
C LEU A 81 -0.05 -10.82 -2.41
N ALA A 82 1.13 -10.96 -3.04
CA ALA A 82 2.40 -10.73 -2.37
C ALA A 82 2.49 -9.31 -1.81
N ILE A 83 2.07 -8.31 -2.59
CA ILE A 83 2.02 -6.91 -2.18
C ILE A 83 1.05 -6.72 -0.99
N ALA A 84 -0.18 -7.22 -1.10
CA ALA A 84 -1.20 -7.09 -0.06
C ALA A 84 -0.79 -7.78 1.27
N CYS A 85 -0.16 -8.97 1.17
CA CYS A 85 0.38 -9.69 2.33
C CYS A 85 1.54 -8.92 2.96
N HIS A 86 2.44 -8.35 2.15
CA HIS A 86 3.53 -7.50 2.65
C HIS A 86 2.98 -6.28 3.41
N MET A 87 2.00 -5.57 2.83
CA MET A 87 1.35 -4.42 3.44
C MET A 87 0.63 -4.77 4.76
N SER A 88 0.09 -5.98 4.88
CA SER A 88 -0.56 -6.45 6.11
C SER A 88 0.41 -7.06 7.13
N GLY A 89 1.72 -7.08 6.82
CA GLY A 89 2.78 -7.61 7.71
C GLY A 89 2.95 -9.13 7.67
N ASP A 90 2.20 -9.86 6.82
CA ASP A 90 2.32 -11.31 6.65
C ASP A 90 3.45 -11.64 5.66
N ARG A 91 4.68 -11.62 6.17
CA ARG A 91 5.89 -11.81 5.35
C ARG A 91 5.98 -13.20 4.73
N ASP A 92 5.50 -14.22 5.40
CA ASP A 92 5.61 -15.59 4.90
C ASP A 92 4.64 -15.82 3.75
N ALA A 93 3.40 -15.35 3.88
CA ALA A 93 2.45 -15.34 2.77
C ALA A 93 2.93 -14.46 1.60
N ALA A 94 3.52 -13.30 1.88
CA ALA A 94 4.09 -12.42 0.86
C ALA A 94 5.19 -13.14 0.06
N ARG A 95 6.14 -13.81 0.71
CA ARG A 95 7.19 -14.61 0.05
C ARG A 95 6.61 -15.75 -0.79
N MET A 96 5.61 -16.45 -0.25
CA MET A 96 4.96 -17.55 -0.96
C MET A 96 4.31 -17.07 -2.25
N HIS A 97 3.54 -16.01 -2.21
CA HIS A 97 2.87 -15.45 -3.39
C HIS A 97 3.88 -14.85 -4.38
N LEU A 98 4.91 -14.15 -3.89
CA LEU A 98 5.97 -13.63 -4.74
C LEU A 98 6.67 -14.74 -5.52
N LYS A 99 7.00 -15.84 -4.83
CA LYS A 99 7.61 -17.03 -5.46
C LYS A 99 6.71 -17.64 -6.53
N LYS A 100 5.40 -17.69 -6.31
CA LYS A 100 4.44 -18.14 -7.32
C LYS A 100 4.42 -17.22 -8.54
N ALA A 101 4.38 -15.89 -8.33
CA ALA A 101 4.44 -14.93 -9.44
C ALA A 101 5.72 -15.01 -10.25
N GLU A 102 6.87 -15.30 -9.60
CA GLU A 102 8.15 -15.56 -10.27
C GLU A 102 8.10 -16.82 -11.15
N VAL A 103 7.58 -17.92 -10.60
CA VAL A 103 7.50 -19.21 -11.31
C VAL A 103 6.53 -19.15 -12.47
N ASP A 104 5.40 -18.47 -12.29
CA ASP A 104 4.40 -18.23 -13.34
C ASP A 104 4.98 -17.41 -14.50
N GLY A 105 5.85 -16.44 -14.21
CA GLY A 105 6.58 -15.64 -15.19
C GLY A 105 5.72 -14.71 -16.04
N VAL A 106 4.40 -14.61 -15.80
CA VAL A 106 3.49 -13.71 -16.52
C VAL A 106 3.76 -12.26 -16.13
N ALA A 107 4.00 -12.00 -14.84
CA ALA A 107 4.31 -10.67 -14.33
C ALA A 107 5.56 -10.06 -15.01
N ALA A 108 6.58 -10.87 -15.28
CA ALA A 108 7.81 -10.41 -15.95
C ALA A 108 7.61 -9.97 -17.40
N LYS A 109 6.49 -10.33 -18.03
CA LYS A 109 6.14 -9.95 -19.42
C LYS A 109 5.29 -8.68 -19.48
N SER A 110 4.77 -8.19 -18.36
CA SER A 110 4.06 -6.91 -18.25
C SER A 110 5.04 -5.83 -17.80
N GLU A 111 5.03 -4.66 -18.42
CA GLU A 111 5.90 -3.55 -18.03
C GLU A 111 5.72 -3.18 -16.55
N THR A 112 4.49 -2.96 -16.12
CA THR A 112 4.16 -2.66 -14.72
C THR A 112 4.45 -3.86 -13.81
N GLY A 113 4.11 -5.08 -14.25
CA GLY A 113 4.33 -6.31 -13.49
C GLY A 113 5.82 -6.58 -13.25
N ALA A 114 6.67 -6.40 -14.27
CA ALA A 114 8.11 -6.59 -14.15
C ALA A 114 8.74 -5.62 -13.16
N ALA A 115 8.37 -4.34 -13.22
CA ALA A 115 8.85 -3.33 -12.29
C ALA A 115 8.45 -3.65 -10.83
N LEU A 116 7.19 -4.00 -10.61
CA LEU A 116 6.68 -4.38 -9.28
C LEU A 116 7.34 -5.68 -8.78
N LEU A 117 7.54 -6.67 -9.66
CA LEU A 117 8.18 -7.93 -9.30
C LEU A 117 9.59 -7.68 -8.75
N VAL A 118 10.40 -6.91 -9.46
CA VAL A 118 11.76 -6.53 -9.03
C VAL A 118 11.72 -5.77 -7.71
N ALA A 119 10.84 -4.76 -7.59
CA ALA A 119 10.72 -3.96 -6.37
C ALA A 119 10.38 -4.82 -5.15
N TYR A 120 9.40 -5.72 -5.29
CA TYR A 120 8.95 -6.55 -4.17
C TYR A 120 9.85 -7.76 -3.91
N GLN A 121 10.60 -8.25 -4.90
CA GLN A 121 11.71 -9.18 -4.64
C GLN A 121 12.69 -8.60 -3.62
N LEU A 122 13.02 -7.33 -3.76
CA LEU A 122 13.91 -6.64 -2.82
C LEU A 122 13.24 -6.44 -1.45
N LEU A 123 11.99 -6.02 -1.43
CA LEU A 123 11.27 -5.72 -0.18
C LEU A 123 10.90 -6.97 0.63
N ILE A 124 10.67 -8.10 -0.02
CA ILE A 124 10.15 -9.32 0.60
C ILE A 124 11.23 -10.37 0.82
N ASN A 125 12.14 -10.59 -0.15
CA ASN A 125 13.15 -11.68 -0.10
C ASN A 125 14.46 -11.25 0.54
N GLU A 126 14.90 -10.05 0.25
CA GLU A 126 15.97 -9.55 1.09
C GLU A 126 15.33 -9.41 2.47
N ALA A 127 15.99 -9.98 3.49
CA ALA A 127 15.86 -9.40 4.80
C ALA A 127 16.07 -7.91 4.52
N THR A 128 14.96 -7.20 4.28
CA THR A 128 15.03 -5.77 4.14
C THR A 128 16.01 -5.42 5.21
N PRO A 129 17.11 -4.75 4.98
CA PRO A 129 17.58 -3.99 6.06
C PRO A 129 16.32 -3.17 6.40
N THR A 130 15.50 -3.74 7.30
CA THR A 130 14.64 -2.94 8.12
C THR A 130 15.63 -1.92 8.53
N PRO A 131 15.62 -0.67 7.98
CA PRO A 131 16.67 0.26 8.27
C PRO A 131 16.85 0.01 9.73
N ARG A 132 18.02 -0.55 10.14
CA ARG A 132 18.15 -1.06 11.49
C ARG A 132 17.88 0.16 12.32
N TYR A 133 16.61 0.31 12.73
CA TYR A 133 16.22 1.26 13.73
C TYR A 133 16.75 0.67 15.04
N GLU A 134 18.05 0.43 15.08
CA GLU A 134 18.78 0.42 16.33
C GLU A 134 18.33 1.72 16.94
N ALA A 135 17.67 1.60 18.09
CA ALA A 135 17.07 2.71 18.78
C ALA A 135 18.07 3.87 18.66
N VAL A 136 17.79 4.75 17.69
CA VAL A 136 18.61 5.93 17.47
C VAL A 136 18.60 6.57 18.82
N ASP A 137 19.76 6.88 19.36
CA ASP A 137 19.87 7.59 20.63
C ASP A 137 19.05 8.89 20.47
N THR A 138 17.78 8.79 20.81
CA THR A 138 16.80 9.87 20.69
C THR A 138 17.06 10.97 21.71
N SER A 139 18.11 10.80 22.55
CA SER A 139 18.42 11.73 23.62
C SER A 139 18.97 13.08 23.14
N ARG A 140 19.35 13.20 21.86
CA ARG A 140 20.09 14.37 21.40
C ARG A 140 19.30 15.45 20.68
N GLU A 141 18.20 15.13 19.99
CA GLU A 141 17.53 16.13 19.12
C GLU A 141 16.04 15.81 18.84
N THR A 142 15.29 15.31 19.82
CA THR A 142 13.85 15.15 19.64
C THR A 142 13.09 16.36 20.16
N LEU A 143 12.03 16.73 19.48
CA LEU A 143 11.09 17.73 19.96
C LEU A 143 10.54 17.34 21.34
N PRO A 144 10.25 18.31 22.23
CA PRO A 144 9.48 18.04 23.44
C PRO A 144 8.17 17.31 23.10
N ASP A 145 7.77 16.34 23.92
CA ASP A 145 6.59 15.52 23.63
C ASP A 145 5.32 16.35 23.38
N LYS A 146 5.13 17.45 24.11
CA LYS A 146 4.00 18.36 23.89
C LYS A 146 4.04 19.04 22.51
N GLU A 147 5.22 19.38 22.01
CA GLU A 147 5.35 19.96 20.65
C GLU A 147 5.11 18.90 19.60
N PHE A 148 5.56 17.68 19.83
CA PHE A 148 5.29 16.55 18.95
C PHE A 148 3.79 16.21 18.89
N GLU A 149 3.11 16.12 20.03
CA GLU A 149 1.67 15.90 20.08
C GLU A 149 0.89 17.04 19.39
N SER A 150 1.34 18.29 19.59
CA SER A 150 0.75 19.45 18.91
C SER A 150 0.92 19.38 17.40
N LEU A 151 2.10 18.96 16.93
CA LEU A 151 2.39 18.79 15.52
C LEU A 151 1.55 17.68 14.90
N GLN A 152 1.42 16.53 15.58
CA GLN A 152 0.52 15.45 15.13
C GLN A 152 -0.93 15.93 15.00
N ALA A 153 -1.41 16.69 15.99
CA ALA A 153 -2.76 17.24 15.98
C ALA A 153 -2.95 18.25 14.83
N GLN A 154 -1.94 19.08 14.56
CA GLN A 154 -1.95 20.02 13.45
C GLN A 154 -2.01 19.31 12.10
N VAL A 155 -1.10 18.38 11.82
CA VAL A 155 -1.07 17.61 10.56
C VAL A 155 -2.37 16.85 10.36
N LEU A 156 -2.93 16.29 11.44
CA LEU A 156 -4.22 15.59 11.37
C LEU A 156 -5.37 16.56 11.05
N ALA A 157 -5.37 17.75 11.61
CA ALA A 157 -6.41 18.76 11.36
C ALA A 157 -6.35 19.35 9.95
N GLU A 158 -5.18 19.44 9.36
CA GLU A 158 -4.95 19.90 7.99
C GLU A 158 -5.29 18.82 6.95
N SER A 159 -5.31 17.55 7.37
CA SER A 159 -5.78 16.44 6.54
C SER A 159 -7.31 16.37 6.52
N ASP A 160 -7.90 15.93 5.40
CA ASP A 160 -9.37 15.80 5.24
C ASP A 160 -9.95 14.61 6.05
N MET A 161 -9.50 14.49 7.30
CA MET A 161 -9.92 13.41 8.20
C MET A 161 -11.19 13.81 8.97
N ARG A 162 -12.01 12.78 9.28
CA ARG A 162 -13.23 13.01 10.07
C ARG A 162 -12.89 13.57 11.45
N PRO A 163 -13.69 14.50 12.00
CA PRO A 163 -13.51 14.97 13.36
C PRO A 163 -13.45 13.82 14.36
N GLY A 164 -12.42 13.83 15.22
CA GLY A 164 -12.20 12.78 16.22
C GLY A 164 -11.44 11.55 15.73
N ALA A 165 -10.92 11.54 14.49
CA ALA A 165 -10.02 10.51 14.02
C ALA A 165 -8.75 10.45 14.87
N LYS A 166 -8.26 9.23 15.14
CA LYS A 166 -6.99 9.05 15.84
C LYS A 166 -5.84 9.05 14.83
N PHE A 167 -4.71 9.65 15.22
CA PHE A 167 -3.52 9.67 14.37
C PHE A 167 -3.04 8.27 13.97
N ALA A 168 -3.17 7.29 14.86
CA ALA A 168 -2.83 5.90 14.59
C ALA A 168 -3.63 5.25 13.44
N ASP A 169 -4.81 5.78 13.14
CA ASP A 169 -5.68 5.29 12.05
C ASP A 169 -5.56 6.14 10.78
N ALA A 170 -4.68 7.15 10.79
CA ALA A 170 -4.51 8.08 9.68
C ALA A 170 -3.95 7.39 8.44
N PRO A 171 -4.31 7.82 7.22
CA PRO A 171 -3.77 7.27 5.99
C PRO A 171 -2.28 7.63 5.81
N TRP A 172 -1.61 6.92 4.89
CA TRP A 172 -0.19 7.03 4.62
C TRP A 172 0.31 8.47 4.40
N TYR A 173 -0.45 9.31 3.73
CA TYR A 173 -0.03 10.69 3.42
C TYR A 173 0.04 11.58 4.66
N VAL A 174 -0.77 11.33 5.69
CA VAL A 174 -0.72 12.05 6.96
C VAL A 174 0.57 11.72 7.72
N HIS A 175 0.97 10.45 7.72
CA HIS A 175 2.26 10.03 8.27
C HIS A 175 3.43 10.59 7.48
N TYR A 176 3.31 10.64 6.16
CA TYR A 176 4.34 11.22 5.29
C TYR A 176 4.50 12.73 5.54
N GLU A 177 3.41 13.48 5.63
CA GLU A 177 3.44 14.92 5.98
C GLU A 177 4.01 15.17 7.36
N LEU A 178 3.64 14.36 8.37
CA LEU A 178 4.28 14.43 9.68
C LEU A 178 5.79 14.24 9.57
N GLY A 179 6.24 13.28 8.79
CA GLY A 179 7.67 13.05 8.53
C GLY A 179 8.36 14.27 7.95
N LEU A 180 7.75 14.93 6.97
CA LEU A 180 8.28 16.16 6.35
C LEU A 180 8.38 17.32 7.36
N GLU A 181 7.36 17.50 8.20
CA GLU A 181 7.37 18.55 9.22
C GLU A 181 8.41 18.28 10.32
N LEU A 182 8.56 17.01 10.75
CA LEU A 182 9.59 16.61 11.72
C LEU A 182 11.00 16.81 11.14
N GLU A 183 11.22 16.45 9.86
CA GLU A 183 12.48 16.69 9.16
C GLU A 183 12.84 18.18 9.14
N LYS A 184 11.89 19.07 8.83
CA LYS A 184 12.07 20.53 8.86
C LYS A 184 12.45 21.06 10.25
N LYS A 185 11.93 20.41 11.30
CA LYS A 185 12.22 20.78 12.70
C LYS A 185 13.50 20.14 13.25
N GLY A 186 14.16 19.26 12.47
CA GLY A 186 15.39 18.55 12.87
C GLY A 186 15.14 17.33 13.76
N ASP A 187 13.90 16.93 13.99
CA ASP A 187 13.57 15.67 14.70
C ASP A 187 13.69 14.48 13.75
N HIS A 188 14.93 14.19 13.36
CA HIS A 188 15.25 13.19 12.38
C HIS A 188 14.80 11.77 12.77
N ALA A 189 14.88 11.44 14.06
CA ALA A 189 14.50 10.12 14.55
C ALA A 189 12.99 9.85 14.39
N ARG A 190 12.15 10.82 14.80
CA ARG A 190 10.71 10.69 14.63
C ARG A 190 10.27 10.88 13.18
N ALA A 191 11.00 11.68 12.38
CA ALA A 191 10.77 11.80 10.95
C ALA A 191 10.92 10.42 10.26
N ILE A 192 12.00 9.70 10.53
CA ILE A 192 12.21 8.34 10.01
C ILE A 192 11.05 7.43 10.40
N ALA A 193 10.65 7.42 11.67
CA ALA A 193 9.53 6.59 12.12
C ALA A 193 8.22 6.92 11.39
N ALA A 194 7.95 8.20 11.13
CA ALA A 194 6.77 8.63 10.39
C ALA A 194 6.82 8.20 8.91
N PHE A 195 7.96 8.33 8.23
CA PHE A 195 8.12 7.84 6.86
C PHE A 195 7.99 6.32 6.74
N VAL A 196 8.48 5.59 7.73
CA VAL A 196 8.33 4.13 7.79
C VAL A 196 6.88 3.74 7.98
N GLU A 197 6.15 4.43 8.85
CA GLU A 197 4.72 4.17 9.01
C GLU A 197 3.95 4.50 7.72
N ALA A 198 4.34 5.55 7.00
CA ALA A 198 3.80 5.84 5.67
C ALA A 198 4.07 4.69 4.68
N LEU A 199 5.30 4.13 4.68
CA LEU A 199 5.67 2.99 3.85
C LEU A 199 4.91 1.70 4.21
N HIS A 200 4.65 1.45 5.51
CA HIS A 200 3.82 0.32 5.94
C HIS A 200 2.42 0.38 5.34
N ARG A 201 1.88 1.57 5.14
CA ARG A 201 0.53 1.80 4.59
C ARG A 201 0.53 1.93 3.07
N LYS A 202 1.60 2.48 2.48
CA LYS A 202 1.79 2.63 1.04
C LYS A 202 3.25 2.31 0.67
N PRO A 203 3.56 1.05 0.33
CA PRO A 203 4.92 0.61 0.06
C PRO A 203 5.56 1.19 -1.21
N ASN A 204 4.74 1.63 -2.16
CA ASN A 204 5.21 2.08 -3.47
C ASN A 204 5.39 3.60 -3.53
N PRO A 205 6.65 4.10 -3.57
CA PRO A 205 6.92 5.49 -3.91
C PRO A 205 6.42 5.82 -5.31
N ALA A 206 5.96 7.04 -5.53
CA ALA A 206 5.59 7.52 -6.86
C ALA A 206 5.42 9.04 -6.88
N ARG A 207 5.49 9.63 -8.10
CA ARG A 207 5.14 11.02 -8.33
C ARG A 207 3.64 11.20 -8.47
N HIS A 208 3.19 12.41 -8.11
CA HIS A 208 1.80 12.84 -8.30
C HIS A 208 0.79 11.84 -7.75
N VAL A 209 1.10 11.30 -6.58
CA VAL A 209 0.20 10.37 -5.90
C VAL A 209 -0.96 11.15 -5.30
N ARG A 210 -2.16 10.67 -5.58
CA ARG A 210 -3.37 11.25 -5.02
C ARG A 210 -3.47 10.96 -3.52
N THR A 211 -3.70 11.99 -2.72
CA THR A 211 -3.94 11.91 -1.30
C THR A 211 -5.43 11.92 -0.99
N TYR A 212 -6.02 13.11 -0.91
CA TYR A 212 -7.45 13.32 -0.73
C TYR A 212 -7.98 14.33 -1.77
N GLY A 213 -9.22 14.21 -2.15
CA GLY A 213 -9.82 15.10 -3.15
C GLY A 213 -9.03 15.11 -4.46
N MET A 214 -8.51 16.27 -4.87
CA MET A 214 -7.69 16.47 -6.06
C MET A 214 -6.22 16.76 -5.75
N TRP A 215 -5.80 16.65 -4.50
CA TRP A 215 -4.42 16.91 -4.09
C TRP A 215 -3.50 15.77 -4.50
N LEU A 216 -2.38 16.15 -5.12
CA LEU A 216 -1.32 15.24 -5.57
C LEU A 216 -0.03 15.64 -4.87
N ILE A 217 0.70 14.65 -4.37
CA ILE A 217 2.03 14.86 -3.79
C ILE A 217 3.05 13.95 -4.44
N ASP A 218 4.31 14.36 -4.42
CA ASP A 218 5.42 13.50 -4.75
C ASP A 218 5.81 12.71 -3.49
N TYR A 219 5.73 11.39 -3.57
CA TYR A 219 5.90 10.49 -2.44
C TYR A 219 7.24 9.79 -2.55
N TYR A 220 8.26 10.31 -1.83
CA TYR A 220 9.67 9.87 -1.86
C TYR A 220 10.17 9.45 -0.46
N PRO A 221 9.54 8.46 0.19
CA PRO A 221 9.85 8.12 1.57
C PRO A 221 11.28 7.61 1.78
N TYR A 222 11.82 6.81 0.86
CA TYR A 222 13.19 6.29 1.02
C TYR A 222 14.25 7.40 0.88
N PHE A 223 14.03 8.36 0.00
CA PHE A 223 14.88 9.55 -0.09
C PHE A 223 14.92 10.32 1.23
N HIS A 224 13.76 10.58 1.83
CA HIS A 224 13.67 11.28 3.10
C HIS A 224 14.24 10.44 4.26
N ILE A 225 14.03 9.12 4.28
CA ILE A 225 14.68 8.22 5.25
C ILE A 225 16.20 8.32 5.11
N ALA A 226 16.74 8.25 3.89
CA ALA A 226 18.18 8.36 3.67
C ALA A 226 18.74 9.70 4.15
N LYS A 227 18.04 10.78 3.89
CA LYS A 227 18.40 12.13 4.32
C LYS A 227 18.45 12.27 5.83
N ASN A 228 17.45 11.77 6.52
CA ASN A 228 17.38 11.80 7.98
C ASN A 228 18.40 10.85 8.63
N GLN A 229 18.63 9.65 8.07
CA GLN A 229 19.69 8.75 8.53
C GLN A 229 21.09 9.36 8.37
N ALA A 230 21.34 10.06 7.26
CA ALA A 230 22.58 10.77 7.03
C ALA A 230 22.76 11.97 7.98
N ALA A 231 21.67 12.62 8.40
CA ALA A 231 21.72 13.70 9.40
C ALA A 231 22.07 13.14 10.80
N LEU A 232 21.61 11.93 11.12
CA LEU A 232 21.96 11.21 12.34
C LEU A 232 23.32 10.49 12.26
N GLU A 233 24.07 10.68 11.18
CA GLU A 233 25.35 9.99 10.93
C GLU A 233 25.25 8.46 10.84
N ASN A 234 24.07 7.92 10.64
CA ASN A 234 23.82 6.49 10.44
C ASN A 234 24.10 6.11 8.98
N TRP A 235 25.38 6.16 8.59
CA TRP A 235 25.83 6.06 7.20
C TRP A 235 25.43 4.75 6.51
N ALA A 236 25.45 3.63 7.23
CA ALA A 236 25.05 2.33 6.68
C ALA A 236 23.54 2.31 6.36
N ALA A 237 22.70 2.77 7.27
CA ALA A 237 21.26 2.83 7.06
C ALA A 237 20.88 3.86 5.96
N ALA A 238 21.64 4.97 5.86
CA ALA A 238 21.48 5.94 4.78
C ALA A 238 21.83 5.31 3.41
N ALA A 239 22.91 4.52 3.32
CA ALA A 239 23.30 3.83 2.10
C ALA A 239 22.25 2.81 1.65
N ASP A 240 21.67 2.07 2.60
CA ASP A 240 20.60 1.11 2.33
C ASP A 240 19.36 1.82 1.77
N ALA A 241 18.94 2.91 2.39
CA ALA A 241 17.80 3.68 1.94
C ALA A 241 18.03 4.32 0.55
N ILE A 242 19.23 4.85 0.27
CA ILE A 242 19.63 5.35 -1.05
C ILE A 242 19.52 4.22 -2.08
N THR A 243 20.06 3.05 -1.77
CA THR A 243 20.04 1.90 -2.68
C THR A 243 18.61 1.48 -3.02
N ILE A 244 17.70 1.50 -2.04
CA ILE A 244 16.29 1.18 -2.26
C ILE A 244 15.64 2.26 -3.14
N SER A 245 15.84 3.54 -2.83
CA SER A 245 15.32 4.67 -3.61
C SER A 245 15.73 4.60 -5.08
N GLU A 246 17.04 4.35 -5.35
CA GLU A 246 17.57 4.20 -6.70
C GLU A 246 16.98 2.98 -7.43
N ARG A 247 16.87 1.84 -6.77
CA ARG A 247 16.32 0.62 -7.36
C ARG A 247 14.83 0.73 -7.70
N LEU A 248 14.07 1.44 -6.87
CA LEU A 248 12.65 1.72 -7.11
C LEU A 248 12.43 2.85 -8.10
N GLN A 249 13.51 3.52 -8.56
CA GLN A 249 13.43 4.72 -9.37
C GLN A 249 12.48 5.76 -8.74
N GLU A 250 12.57 5.87 -7.41
CA GLU A 250 11.70 6.70 -6.60
C GLU A 250 11.73 8.15 -7.07
N ILE A 251 12.92 8.65 -7.39
CA ILE A 251 13.16 10.02 -7.79
C ILE A 251 13.54 10.08 -9.28
N PRO A 252 12.72 10.73 -10.10
CA PRO A 252 13.05 10.93 -11.52
C PRO A 252 14.25 11.87 -11.71
N ASP A 253 15.03 11.65 -12.76
CA ASP A 253 16.24 12.43 -13.06
C ASP A 253 16.01 13.93 -13.26
N ASN A 254 14.80 14.34 -13.59
CA ASN A 254 14.44 15.71 -13.94
C ASN A 254 13.89 16.56 -12.80
N VAL A 255 14.07 16.13 -11.54
CA VAL A 255 13.62 16.86 -10.35
C VAL A 255 14.81 17.28 -9.48
N PRO A 256 14.66 18.36 -8.67
CA PRO A 256 15.75 18.84 -7.80
C PRO A 256 16.26 17.79 -6.82
N GLU A 257 15.40 16.92 -6.35
CA GLU A 257 15.70 15.84 -5.40
C GLU A 257 16.70 14.82 -5.97
N ALA A 258 16.76 14.66 -7.30
CA ALA A 258 17.74 13.79 -7.96
C ALA A 258 19.18 14.27 -7.71
N ILE A 259 19.40 15.57 -7.77
CA ILE A 259 20.71 16.17 -7.49
C ILE A 259 21.06 16.01 -6.00
N GLU A 260 20.09 16.17 -5.13
CA GLU A 260 20.27 16.01 -3.68
C GLU A 260 20.60 14.54 -3.34
N LEU A 261 19.89 13.57 -3.94
CA LEU A 261 20.15 12.15 -3.79
C LEU A 261 21.58 11.78 -4.22
N GLU A 262 22.03 12.27 -5.35
CA GLU A 262 23.40 12.04 -5.85
C GLU A 262 24.46 12.61 -4.91
N ARG A 263 24.28 13.83 -4.43
CA ARG A 263 25.18 14.46 -3.44
C ARG A 263 25.20 13.67 -2.14
N MET A 264 24.06 13.22 -1.68
CA MET A 264 23.94 12.40 -0.47
C MET A 264 24.64 11.07 -0.65
N ARG A 265 24.44 10.37 -1.79
CA ARG A 265 25.15 9.13 -2.14
C ARG A 265 26.67 9.32 -2.08
N PHE A 266 27.18 10.39 -2.69
CA PHE A 266 28.61 10.68 -2.66
C PHE A 266 29.11 10.87 -1.21
N ARG A 267 28.41 11.65 -0.39
CA ARG A 267 28.76 11.88 1.01
C ARG A 267 28.77 10.59 1.82
N VAL A 268 27.68 9.80 1.73
CA VAL A 268 27.53 8.53 2.45
C VAL A 268 28.62 7.52 2.05
N THR A 269 28.87 7.36 0.76
CA THR A 269 29.93 6.46 0.26
C THR A 269 31.32 6.85 0.80
N ARG A 270 31.57 8.16 0.97
CA ARG A 270 32.84 8.64 1.53
C ARG A 270 32.99 8.34 3.02
N GLN A 271 31.92 8.31 3.77
CA GLN A 271 31.92 8.03 5.21
C GLN A 271 32.01 6.52 5.53
N LEU A 272 31.66 5.66 4.58
CA LEU A 272 31.74 4.21 4.71
C LEU A 272 33.12 3.61 4.30
N LYS A 273 34.01 4.44 3.74
CA LYS A 273 35.41 4.06 3.41
C LYS A 273 36.34 4.31 4.57
#